data_11045ca152016cb9f4cb0847a0980730
#
_entry.id   11045ca152016cb9f4cb0847a0980730
#
_cell.length_a   1.000
_cell.length_b   1.000
_cell.length_c   1.000
_cell.angle_alpha   90.00
_cell.angle_beta   90.00
_cell.angle_gamma   90.00
#
_symmetry.space_group_name_H-M   'P 1'
#
loop_
_entity.id
_entity.type
_entity.pdbx_description
1 polymer ?
#
loop_
_entity_poly.entity_id
_entity_poly.type
_entity_poly.pdbx_seq_one_letter_code
_entity_poly.pdbx_strand_id
1 'polypeptide(L)'
;LTDGSYLVLTPRFSPNSQKITYMSYVNRNKPRVYIFDIETGKQEIVGEFPGMTFAPRFSPDGSKIVMSYTDPDIGNSEIYILDLNTRVSKRVSNNSAIDVSASFSPDGKLVVFNSDRSGRRHLYITDVNGKNVKRISRERGSYYTPVWSPRGDMIAFTKQEGGQFYIGVMEIDGSNERMIAKSFHVEGPTWAPNGRFLMYFKEERTAEDGSGGE
;
A
#
# COMPACT_ATOMS: atom_id res chain seq x y z
N LEU A 1 10.24 -18.17 5.51
CA LEU A 1 9.21 -17.96 4.49
C LEU A 1 9.81 -17.97 3.07
N THR A 2 11.00 -17.43 2.87
CA THR A 2 11.74 -17.43 1.62
C THR A 2 13.19 -17.80 1.89
N ASP A 3 13.86 -18.39 0.92
CA ASP A 3 15.27 -18.81 1.01
C ASP A 3 16.28 -17.69 0.72
N GLY A 4 15.77 -16.48 0.46
CA GLY A 4 16.60 -15.31 0.09
C GLY A 4 17.04 -15.26 -1.38
N SER A 5 16.63 -16.23 -2.20
CA SER A 5 17.02 -16.28 -3.63
C SER A 5 16.37 -15.15 -4.45
N TYR A 6 15.29 -14.57 -3.96
CA TYR A 6 14.54 -13.53 -4.65
C TYR A 6 14.18 -12.37 -3.74
N LEU A 7 14.13 -11.18 -4.31
CA LEU A 7 13.63 -10.00 -3.61
C LEU A 7 12.14 -10.18 -3.29
N VAL A 8 11.79 -10.00 -2.00
CA VAL A 8 10.43 -10.05 -1.48
C VAL A 8 10.14 -8.74 -0.77
N LEU A 9 9.03 -8.10 -1.11
CA LEU A 9 8.65 -6.78 -0.62
C LEU A 9 7.21 -6.77 -0.10
N THR A 10 6.94 -5.80 0.76
CA THR A 10 5.60 -5.45 1.24
C THR A 10 4.80 -6.62 1.85
N PRO A 11 5.38 -7.43 2.77
CA PRO A 11 4.63 -8.50 3.42
C PRO A 11 3.50 -7.92 4.29
N ARG A 12 2.34 -8.59 4.27
CA ARG A 12 1.17 -8.23 5.08
C ARG A 12 0.46 -9.47 5.57
N PHE A 13 0.17 -9.51 6.86
CA PHE A 13 -0.65 -10.57 7.45
C PHE A 13 -2.11 -10.44 7.00
N SER A 14 -2.78 -11.58 6.86
CA SER A 14 -4.24 -11.65 6.82
C SER A 14 -4.84 -11.27 8.18
N PRO A 15 -6.11 -10.82 8.24
CA PRO A 15 -6.75 -10.43 9.49
C PRO A 15 -6.74 -11.51 10.58
N ASN A 16 -6.79 -12.78 10.19
CA ASN A 16 -6.70 -13.92 11.11
C ASN A 16 -5.26 -14.41 11.36
N SER A 17 -4.25 -13.71 10.81
CA SER A 17 -2.82 -14.02 10.93
C SER A 17 -2.38 -15.41 10.43
N GLN A 18 -3.21 -16.10 9.65
CA GLN A 18 -2.90 -17.43 9.09
C GLN A 18 -2.20 -17.37 7.73
N LYS A 19 -2.32 -16.24 7.03
CA LYS A 19 -1.73 -16.03 5.72
C LYS A 19 -0.93 -14.75 5.66
N ILE A 20 0.07 -14.74 4.77
CA ILE A 20 0.85 -13.55 4.43
C ILE A 20 0.72 -13.31 2.94
N THR A 21 0.36 -12.08 2.53
CA THR A 21 0.49 -11.65 1.15
C THR A 21 1.75 -10.80 1.00
N TYR A 22 2.42 -10.91 -0.13
CA TYR A 22 3.65 -10.19 -0.43
C TYR A 22 3.89 -10.11 -1.94
N MET A 23 4.76 -9.22 -2.36
CA MET A 23 5.28 -9.17 -3.72
C MET A 23 6.61 -9.90 -3.80
N SER A 24 6.82 -10.70 -4.85
CA SER A 24 8.07 -11.40 -5.10
C SER A 24 8.55 -11.27 -6.55
N TYR A 25 9.88 -11.18 -6.69
CA TYR A 25 10.61 -11.15 -7.95
C TYR A 25 11.14 -12.54 -8.36
N VAL A 26 10.44 -13.63 -8.03
CA VAL A 26 10.76 -14.98 -8.53
C VAL A 26 10.92 -14.96 -10.05
N ASN A 27 10.03 -14.30 -10.75
CA ASN A 27 10.23 -13.93 -12.14
C ASN A 27 10.82 -12.51 -12.18
N ARG A 28 12.13 -12.40 -12.41
CA ARG A 28 12.90 -11.13 -12.35
C ARG A 28 12.30 -9.98 -13.15
N ASN A 29 11.61 -10.29 -14.26
CA ASN A 29 11.04 -9.28 -15.14
C ASN A 29 9.56 -8.98 -14.87
N LYS A 30 8.91 -9.80 -14.03
CA LYS A 30 7.47 -9.67 -13.75
C LYS A 30 7.17 -9.96 -12.28
N PRO A 31 7.37 -8.99 -11.37
CA PRO A 31 6.99 -9.19 -9.99
C PRO A 31 5.50 -9.49 -9.86
N ARG A 32 5.18 -10.41 -8.95
CA ARG A 32 3.83 -10.91 -8.69
C ARG A 32 3.50 -10.82 -7.21
N VAL A 33 2.22 -10.68 -6.96
CA VAL A 33 1.66 -10.86 -5.63
C VAL A 33 1.44 -12.34 -5.36
N TYR A 34 1.85 -12.77 -4.17
CA TYR A 34 1.70 -14.13 -3.65
C TYR A 34 0.93 -14.12 -2.35
N ILE A 35 0.32 -15.26 -2.04
CA ILE A 35 -0.17 -15.60 -0.70
C ILE A 35 0.62 -16.81 -0.23
N PHE A 36 1.06 -16.75 1.01
CA PHE A 36 1.69 -17.85 1.74
C PHE A 36 0.78 -18.24 2.91
N ASP A 37 0.43 -19.50 3.00
CA ASP A 37 -0.30 -20.08 4.10
C ASP A 37 0.72 -20.56 5.14
N ILE A 38 0.63 -20.03 6.37
CA ILE A 38 1.65 -20.25 7.41
C ILE A 38 1.61 -21.66 7.96
N GLU A 39 0.42 -22.24 8.05
CA GLU A 39 0.23 -23.58 8.60
C GLU A 39 0.68 -24.66 7.63
N THR A 40 0.26 -24.54 6.37
CA THR A 40 0.54 -25.56 5.36
C THR A 40 1.83 -25.37 4.59
N GLY A 41 2.44 -24.17 4.69
CA GLY A 41 3.60 -23.78 3.87
C GLY A 41 3.29 -23.57 2.38
N LYS A 42 2.03 -23.63 2.00
CA LYS A 42 1.61 -23.50 0.60
C LYS A 42 1.72 -22.07 0.13
N GLN A 43 2.29 -21.89 -1.04
CA GLN A 43 2.41 -20.61 -1.72
C GLN A 43 1.58 -20.64 -3.02
N GLU A 44 0.87 -19.55 -3.30
CA GLU A 44 0.10 -19.38 -4.53
C GLU A 44 0.20 -17.96 -5.08
N ILE A 45 0.12 -17.81 -6.41
CA ILE A 45 0.04 -16.51 -7.08
C ILE A 45 -1.38 -15.95 -6.93
N VAL A 46 -1.47 -14.64 -6.69
CA VAL A 46 -2.74 -13.92 -6.60
C VAL A 46 -3.18 -13.46 -7.99
N GLY A 47 -4.11 -14.21 -8.59
CA GLY A 47 -4.73 -13.89 -9.88
C GLY A 47 -3.82 -14.12 -11.09
N GLU A 48 -4.45 -14.13 -12.26
CA GLU A 48 -3.78 -14.24 -13.55
C GLU A 48 -3.71 -12.87 -14.23
N PHE A 49 -2.57 -12.20 -14.08
CA PHE A 49 -2.34 -10.88 -14.67
C PHE A 49 -1.17 -10.95 -15.66
N PRO A 50 -1.32 -10.43 -16.90
CA PRO A 50 -0.22 -10.41 -17.88
C PRO A 50 0.95 -9.49 -17.47
N GLY A 51 0.67 -8.38 -16.75
CA GLY A 51 1.65 -7.41 -16.27
C GLY A 51 2.09 -7.62 -14.83
N MET A 52 2.67 -6.62 -14.19
CA MET A 52 3.18 -6.66 -12.82
C MET A 52 2.04 -6.45 -11.81
N THR A 53 2.07 -7.20 -10.69
CA THR A 53 1.20 -6.95 -9.54
C THR A 53 2.03 -6.67 -8.29
N PHE A 54 1.63 -5.66 -7.48
CA PHE A 54 2.42 -5.21 -6.34
C PHE A 54 1.56 -4.52 -5.27
N ALA A 55 2.18 -4.19 -4.13
CA ALA A 55 1.58 -3.50 -2.99
C ALA A 55 0.25 -4.13 -2.51
N PRO A 56 0.23 -5.45 -2.23
CA PRO A 56 -1.00 -6.13 -1.83
C PRO A 56 -1.42 -5.81 -0.40
N ARG A 57 -2.75 -5.82 -0.18
CA ARG A 57 -3.35 -5.79 1.17
C ARG A 57 -4.63 -6.60 1.20
N PHE A 58 -4.83 -7.35 2.28
CA PHE A 58 -6.09 -8.04 2.52
C PHE A 58 -7.22 -7.06 2.82
N SER A 59 -8.44 -7.44 2.45
CA SER A 59 -9.65 -6.83 3.00
C SER A 59 -9.81 -7.16 4.49
N PRO A 60 -10.59 -6.38 5.27
CA PRO A 60 -10.77 -6.61 6.71
C PRO A 60 -11.33 -7.99 7.06
N ASP A 61 -12.13 -8.58 6.18
CA ASP A 61 -12.68 -9.92 6.31
C ASP A 61 -11.76 -11.03 5.78
N GLY A 62 -10.63 -10.67 5.17
CA GLY A 62 -9.67 -11.60 4.59
C GLY A 62 -10.11 -12.27 3.28
N SER A 63 -11.29 -11.94 2.75
CA SER A 63 -11.85 -12.58 1.55
C SER A 63 -11.31 -12.01 0.23
N LYS A 64 -10.68 -10.83 0.27
CA LYS A 64 -10.20 -10.12 -0.92
C LYS A 64 -8.79 -9.59 -0.73
N ILE A 65 -8.13 -9.32 -1.86
CA ILE A 65 -6.87 -8.56 -1.91
C ILE A 65 -7.06 -7.35 -2.81
N VAL A 66 -6.72 -6.16 -2.29
CA VAL A 66 -6.49 -4.99 -3.12
C VAL A 66 -5.01 -4.92 -3.47
N MET A 67 -4.68 -4.60 -4.72
CA MET A 67 -3.32 -4.51 -5.21
C MET A 67 -3.23 -3.53 -6.38
N SER A 68 -2.01 -3.13 -6.71
CA SER A 68 -1.70 -2.38 -7.91
C SER A 68 -1.34 -3.34 -9.03
N TYR A 69 -1.81 -3.06 -10.24
CA TYR A 69 -1.48 -3.79 -11.45
C TYR A 69 -0.98 -2.82 -12.52
N THR A 70 0.19 -3.11 -13.10
CA THR A 70 0.72 -2.38 -14.24
C THR A 70 0.49 -3.19 -15.50
N ASP A 71 -0.26 -2.61 -16.44
CA ASP A 71 -0.49 -3.17 -17.75
C ASP A 71 0.81 -3.08 -18.59
N PRO A 72 1.31 -4.20 -19.16
CA PRO A 72 2.56 -4.21 -19.89
C PRO A 72 2.52 -3.46 -21.23
N ASP A 73 1.33 -3.33 -21.84
CA ASP A 73 1.16 -2.71 -23.15
C ASP A 73 0.99 -1.18 -23.02
N ILE A 74 0.34 -0.75 -21.95
CA ILE A 74 0.03 0.68 -21.71
C ILE A 74 1.08 1.32 -20.79
N GLY A 75 1.71 0.52 -19.90
CA GLY A 75 2.65 1.00 -18.88
C GLY A 75 1.98 1.76 -17.74
N ASN A 76 0.65 1.78 -17.67
CA ASN A 76 -0.12 2.43 -16.63
C ASN A 76 -0.41 1.50 -15.45
N SER A 77 -0.50 2.05 -14.26
CA SER A 77 -0.79 1.30 -13.03
C SER A 77 -2.14 1.68 -12.46
N GLU A 78 -2.95 0.69 -12.14
CA GLU A 78 -4.30 0.86 -11.64
C GLU A 78 -4.57 -0.04 -10.42
N ILE A 79 -5.59 0.31 -9.65
CA ILE A 79 -6.03 -0.46 -8.49
C ILE A 79 -6.99 -1.56 -8.92
N TYR A 80 -6.69 -2.78 -8.47
CA TYR A 80 -7.53 -3.96 -8.65
C TYR A 80 -7.87 -4.59 -7.30
N ILE A 81 -9.06 -5.17 -7.22
CA ILE A 81 -9.49 -6.04 -6.13
C ILE A 81 -9.71 -7.43 -6.70
N LEU A 82 -9.06 -8.44 -6.11
CA LEU A 82 -9.29 -9.84 -6.39
C LEU A 82 -10.09 -10.47 -5.25
N ASP A 83 -11.16 -11.15 -5.56
CA ASP A 83 -11.89 -12.00 -4.62
C ASP A 83 -11.21 -13.38 -4.56
N LEU A 84 -10.79 -13.79 -3.35
CA LEU A 84 -10.02 -15.02 -3.16
C LEU A 84 -10.85 -16.30 -3.30
N ASN A 85 -12.16 -16.20 -3.10
CA ASN A 85 -13.07 -17.34 -3.20
C ASN A 85 -13.46 -17.61 -4.66
N THR A 86 -13.86 -16.55 -5.37
CA THR A 86 -14.34 -16.65 -6.76
C THR A 86 -13.21 -16.55 -7.80
N ARG A 87 -12.02 -16.06 -7.38
CA ARG A 87 -10.88 -15.75 -8.24
C ARG A 87 -11.15 -14.67 -9.30
N VAL A 88 -12.24 -13.94 -9.15
CA VAL A 88 -12.61 -12.85 -10.04
C VAL A 88 -11.88 -11.56 -9.61
N SER A 89 -11.18 -10.93 -10.55
CA SER A 89 -10.57 -9.62 -10.38
C SER A 89 -11.46 -8.51 -10.90
N LYS A 90 -11.48 -7.40 -10.18
CA LYS A 90 -12.22 -6.19 -10.53
C LYS A 90 -11.28 -4.99 -10.54
N ARG A 91 -11.28 -4.22 -11.64
CA ARG A 91 -10.60 -2.93 -11.72
C ARG A 91 -11.38 -1.89 -10.92
N VAL A 92 -10.70 -1.16 -10.03
CA VAL A 92 -11.29 -0.12 -9.17
C VAL A 92 -10.98 1.28 -9.71
N SER A 93 -9.77 1.51 -10.18
CA SER A 93 -9.43 2.79 -10.83
C SER A 93 -9.29 2.62 -12.33
N ASN A 94 -9.64 3.66 -13.09
CA ASN A 94 -9.61 3.65 -14.56
C ASN A 94 -9.37 5.08 -15.08
N ASN A 95 -8.10 5.41 -15.26
CA ASN A 95 -7.70 6.71 -15.83
C ASN A 95 -6.27 6.63 -16.41
N SER A 96 -5.74 7.72 -16.94
CA SER A 96 -4.38 7.78 -17.51
C SER A 96 -3.28 8.02 -16.47
N ALA A 97 -3.63 8.23 -15.21
CA ALA A 97 -2.68 8.45 -14.12
C ALA A 97 -2.20 7.14 -13.51
N ILE A 98 -1.12 7.20 -12.74
CA ILE A 98 -0.58 6.09 -11.98
C ILE A 98 -1.30 6.00 -10.62
N ASP A 99 -2.14 4.99 -10.46
CA ASP A 99 -2.90 4.72 -9.23
C ASP A 99 -2.30 3.50 -8.52
N VAL A 100 -1.78 3.68 -7.30
CA VAL A 100 -1.03 2.62 -6.61
C VAL A 100 -1.20 2.65 -5.09
N SER A 101 -0.71 1.59 -4.43
CA SER A 101 -0.58 1.47 -2.97
C SER A 101 -1.89 1.61 -2.20
N ALA A 102 -2.90 0.85 -2.59
CA ALA A 102 -4.22 0.93 -2.00
C ALA A 102 -4.34 0.25 -0.63
N SER A 103 -5.26 0.76 0.20
CA SER A 103 -5.64 0.19 1.50
C SER A 103 -7.15 0.26 1.69
N PHE A 104 -7.78 -0.82 2.15
CA PHE A 104 -9.20 -0.84 2.50
C PHE A 104 -9.50 -0.03 3.76
N SER A 105 -10.70 0.55 3.82
CA SER A 105 -11.31 0.97 5.08
C SER A 105 -11.65 -0.23 5.96
N PRO A 106 -11.75 -0.09 7.29
CA PRO A 106 -12.04 -1.22 8.20
C PRO A 106 -13.39 -1.90 7.98
N ASP A 107 -14.35 -1.20 7.38
CA ASP A 107 -15.65 -1.76 6.99
C ASP A 107 -15.63 -2.40 5.59
N GLY A 108 -14.50 -2.35 4.89
CA GLY A 108 -14.31 -2.94 3.55
C GLY A 108 -15.05 -2.25 2.42
N LYS A 109 -15.67 -1.07 2.65
CA LYS A 109 -16.49 -0.39 1.63
C LYS A 109 -15.73 0.63 0.79
N LEU A 110 -14.65 1.18 1.34
CA LEU A 110 -13.84 2.21 0.71
C LEU A 110 -12.39 1.72 0.52
N VAL A 111 -11.70 2.40 -0.38
CA VAL A 111 -10.27 2.21 -0.64
C VAL A 111 -9.60 3.57 -0.69
N VAL A 112 -8.53 3.76 0.08
CA VAL A 112 -7.61 4.88 -0.06
C VAL A 112 -6.41 4.46 -0.92
N PHE A 113 -5.93 5.33 -1.80
CA PHE A 113 -4.80 5.07 -2.69
C PHE A 113 -4.07 6.37 -3.04
N ASN A 114 -2.88 6.29 -3.59
CA ASN A 114 -2.22 7.46 -4.14
C ASN A 114 -2.29 7.48 -5.67
N SER A 115 -2.42 8.69 -6.23
CA SER A 115 -2.58 8.95 -7.66
C SER A 115 -1.88 10.25 -8.05
N ASP A 116 -1.32 10.30 -9.24
CA ASP A 116 -0.73 11.51 -9.82
C ASP A 116 -1.67 12.26 -10.79
N ARG A 117 -2.95 11.90 -10.83
CA ARG A 117 -3.98 12.49 -11.73
C ARG A 117 -4.13 14.02 -11.64
N SER A 118 -3.64 14.63 -10.57
CA SER A 118 -3.63 16.10 -10.41
C SER A 118 -2.24 16.72 -10.57
N GLY A 119 -1.34 16.06 -11.29
CA GLY A 119 0.02 16.50 -11.62
C GLY A 119 1.08 16.15 -10.57
N ARG A 120 0.68 15.83 -9.33
CA ARG A 120 1.53 15.31 -8.27
C ARG A 120 0.83 14.15 -7.59
N ARG A 121 1.57 13.34 -6.85
CA ARG A 121 1.00 12.23 -6.08
C ARG A 121 0.23 12.73 -4.88
N HIS A 122 -1.06 12.51 -4.89
CA HIS A 122 -1.99 12.85 -3.83
C HIS A 122 -2.78 11.61 -3.38
N LEU A 123 -3.41 11.70 -2.19
CA LEU A 123 -4.26 10.65 -1.67
C LEU A 123 -5.70 10.87 -2.12
N TYR A 124 -6.30 9.77 -2.55
CA TYR A 124 -7.68 9.70 -3.00
C TYR A 124 -8.41 8.58 -2.26
N ILE A 125 -9.70 8.76 -2.04
CA ILE A 125 -10.62 7.74 -1.56
C ILE A 125 -11.65 7.46 -2.65
N THR A 126 -12.03 6.19 -2.80
CA THR A 126 -13.12 5.73 -3.66
C THR A 126 -13.88 4.59 -2.99
N ASP A 127 -15.09 4.28 -3.43
CA ASP A 127 -15.73 3.03 -3.05
C ASP A 127 -15.08 1.82 -3.78
N VAL A 128 -15.33 0.61 -3.30
CA VAL A 128 -14.78 -0.62 -3.89
C VAL A 128 -15.25 -0.90 -5.33
N ASN A 129 -16.16 -0.06 -5.85
CA ASN A 129 -16.61 -0.10 -7.24
C ASN A 129 -15.94 0.95 -8.12
N GLY A 130 -15.04 1.76 -7.55
CA GLY A 130 -14.36 2.82 -8.28
C GLY A 130 -15.21 4.08 -8.50
N LYS A 131 -16.31 4.22 -7.75
CA LYS A 131 -17.18 5.40 -7.81
C LYS A 131 -16.84 6.38 -6.70
N ASN A 132 -17.30 7.64 -6.86
CA ASN A 132 -17.15 8.68 -5.85
C ASN A 132 -15.69 9.00 -5.50
N VAL A 133 -14.80 9.01 -6.48
CA VAL A 133 -13.38 9.32 -6.30
C VAL A 133 -13.21 10.74 -5.77
N LYS A 134 -12.59 10.88 -4.60
CA LYS A 134 -12.38 12.17 -3.94
C LYS A 134 -10.93 12.29 -3.49
N ARG A 135 -10.27 13.41 -3.84
CA ARG A 135 -8.96 13.78 -3.28
C ARG A 135 -9.12 14.21 -1.82
N ILE A 136 -8.26 13.71 -0.94
CA ILE A 136 -8.25 14.06 0.48
C ILE A 136 -7.00 14.87 0.89
N SER A 137 -5.81 14.57 0.36
CA SER A 137 -4.61 15.38 0.65
C SER A 137 -4.67 16.73 -0.04
N ARG A 138 -4.47 17.82 0.71
CA ARG A 138 -4.62 19.21 0.23
C ARG A 138 -3.34 19.99 0.21
N GLU A 139 -2.41 19.65 1.10
CA GLU A 139 -1.16 20.37 1.30
C GLU A 139 -0.15 20.10 0.16
N ARG A 140 0.93 20.88 0.16
CA ARG A 140 2.05 20.71 -0.76
C ARG A 140 2.76 19.38 -0.52
N GLY A 141 3.60 18.98 -1.48
CA GLY A 141 4.37 17.74 -1.43
C GLY A 141 3.73 16.60 -2.21
N SER A 142 4.36 15.45 -2.14
CA SER A 142 3.89 14.20 -2.75
C SER A 142 3.59 13.17 -1.66
N TYR A 143 2.48 12.46 -1.81
CA TYR A 143 1.96 11.51 -0.82
C TYR A 143 2.04 10.10 -1.35
N TYR A 144 2.42 9.16 -0.47
CA TYR A 144 2.68 7.77 -0.82
C TYR A 144 2.16 6.82 0.26
N THR A 145 1.98 5.56 -0.10
CA THR A 145 1.72 4.43 0.80
C THR A 145 0.67 4.70 1.88
N PRO A 146 -0.54 5.17 1.52
CA PRO A 146 -1.58 5.40 2.51
C PRO A 146 -2.03 4.11 3.17
N VAL A 147 -2.30 4.17 4.48
CA VAL A 147 -2.83 3.06 5.26
C VAL A 147 -3.95 3.52 6.15
N TRP A 148 -5.12 2.92 5.98
CA TRP A 148 -6.28 3.20 6.82
C TRP A 148 -6.09 2.68 8.24
N SER A 149 -6.41 3.50 9.24
CA SER A 149 -6.45 3.09 10.64
C SER A 149 -7.48 1.98 10.86
N PRO A 150 -7.17 0.92 11.65
CA PRO A 150 -8.17 -0.10 12.02
C PRO A 150 -9.40 0.47 12.74
N ARG A 151 -9.29 1.67 13.32
CA ARG A 151 -10.39 2.39 13.97
C ARG A 151 -11.30 3.12 12.98
N GLY A 152 -10.86 3.29 11.73
CA GLY A 152 -11.63 3.95 10.67
C GLY A 152 -11.57 5.48 10.68
N ASP A 153 -10.87 6.07 11.63
CA ASP A 153 -10.85 7.51 11.91
C ASP A 153 -9.74 8.28 11.17
N MET A 154 -8.63 7.60 10.84
CA MET A 154 -7.44 8.23 10.29
C MET A 154 -6.83 7.46 9.12
N ILE A 155 -6.01 8.18 8.35
CA ILE A 155 -5.12 7.63 7.32
C ILE A 155 -3.70 8.03 7.66
N ALA A 156 -2.80 7.03 7.79
CA ALA A 156 -1.37 7.27 7.85
C ALA A 156 -0.77 7.25 6.44
N PHE A 157 0.28 8.00 6.21
CA PHE A 157 0.92 8.12 4.90
C PHE A 157 2.39 8.50 5.00
N THR A 158 3.13 8.24 3.94
CA THR A 158 4.44 8.85 3.70
C THR A 158 4.24 10.12 2.88
N LYS A 159 4.94 11.21 3.25
CA LYS A 159 4.96 12.47 2.50
C LYS A 159 6.39 12.84 2.15
N GLN A 160 6.59 13.34 0.95
CA GLN A 160 7.86 13.94 0.51
C GLN A 160 7.63 15.40 0.17
N GLU A 161 8.39 16.28 0.83
CA GLU A 161 8.34 17.72 0.60
C GLU A 161 9.71 18.36 0.89
N GLY A 162 10.17 19.25 0.01
CA GLY A 162 11.45 19.95 0.19
C GLY A 162 12.66 19.04 0.33
N GLY A 163 12.69 17.88 -0.33
CA GLY A 163 13.77 16.90 -0.24
C GLY A 163 13.82 16.09 1.06
N GLN A 164 12.79 16.22 1.90
CA GLN A 164 12.65 15.49 3.16
C GLN A 164 11.47 14.51 3.09
N PHE A 165 11.56 13.43 3.85
CA PHE A 165 10.48 12.47 4.03
C PHE A 165 9.86 12.59 5.41
N TYR A 166 8.55 12.36 5.45
CA TYR A 166 7.74 12.44 6.68
C TYR A 166 6.80 11.24 6.76
N ILE A 167 6.53 10.80 7.97
CA ILE A 167 5.32 10.03 8.28
C ILE A 167 4.29 10.99 8.83
N GLY A 168 3.11 10.98 8.25
CA GLY A 168 1.99 11.81 8.67
C GLY A 168 0.73 11.01 8.88
N VAL A 169 -0.23 11.64 9.54
CA VAL A 169 -1.62 11.18 9.66
C VAL A 169 -2.57 12.34 9.34
N MET A 170 -3.74 12.00 8.82
CA MET A 170 -4.85 12.91 8.60
C MET A 170 -6.18 12.21 8.90
N GLU A 171 -7.24 12.98 9.11
CA GLU A 171 -8.59 12.45 9.16
C GLU A 171 -9.04 11.98 7.77
N ILE A 172 -10.08 11.17 7.72
CA ILE A 172 -10.56 10.55 6.46
C ILE A 172 -11.08 11.56 5.43
N ASP A 173 -11.45 12.76 5.86
CA ASP A 173 -11.85 13.85 4.97
C ASP A 173 -10.68 14.74 4.50
N GLY A 174 -9.46 14.43 5.00
CA GLY A 174 -8.22 15.15 4.72
C GLY A 174 -7.93 16.32 5.65
N SER A 175 -8.74 16.54 6.68
CA SER A 175 -8.49 17.54 7.71
C SER A 175 -7.46 17.04 8.74
N ASN A 176 -6.99 17.97 9.59
CA ASN A 176 -6.09 17.70 10.71
C ASN A 176 -4.81 16.93 10.32
N GLU A 177 -4.27 17.24 9.12
CA GLU A 177 -2.98 16.69 8.68
C GLU A 177 -1.88 17.10 9.66
N ARG A 178 -1.14 16.11 10.16
CA ARG A 178 0.02 16.35 11.03
C ARG A 178 1.14 15.36 10.75
N MET A 179 2.38 15.84 10.85
CA MET A 179 3.58 15.00 10.72
C MET A 179 3.95 14.44 12.08
N ILE A 180 4.23 13.12 12.11
CA ILE A 180 4.63 12.37 13.31
C ILE A 180 6.14 12.18 13.35
N ALA A 181 6.75 11.91 12.19
CA ALA A 181 8.18 11.69 12.07
C ALA A 181 8.73 12.39 10.84
N LYS A 182 10.02 12.73 10.90
CA LYS A 182 10.80 13.30 9.81
C LYS A 182 12.17 12.64 9.78
N SER A 183 12.67 12.31 8.61
CA SER A 183 14.03 11.81 8.41
C SER A 183 14.50 12.04 6.97
N PHE A 184 15.78 11.74 6.71
CA PHE A 184 16.33 11.65 5.35
C PHE A 184 15.54 10.63 4.50
N HIS A 185 15.24 9.47 5.10
CA HIS A 185 14.35 8.48 4.49
C HIS A 185 13.48 7.86 5.58
N VAL A 186 12.19 8.04 5.48
CA VAL A 186 11.18 7.41 6.33
C VAL A 186 9.98 7.05 5.47
N GLU A 187 9.49 5.80 5.59
CA GLU A 187 8.40 5.33 4.74
C GLU A 187 7.62 4.15 5.32
N GLY A 188 6.54 3.78 4.61
CA GLY A 188 5.81 2.53 4.80
C GLY A 188 5.12 2.41 6.14
N PRO A 189 4.31 3.41 6.58
CA PRO A 189 3.61 3.32 7.85
C PRO A 189 2.68 2.11 7.87
N THR A 190 2.56 1.49 9.04
CA THR A 190 1.58 0.45 9.31
C THR A 190 1.01 0.64 10.72
N TRP A 191 -0.29 0.43 10.86
CA TRP A 191 -0.97 0.52 12.15
C TRP A 191 -0.85 -0.78 12.93
N ALA A 192 -0.66 -0.67 14.24
CA ALA A 192 -0.94 -1.78 15.14
C ALA A 192 -2.45 -2.11 15.10
N PRO A 193 -2.85 -3.38 15.34
CA PRO A 193 -4.26 -3.80 15.26
C PRO A 193 -5.22 -2.98 16.13
N ASN A 194 -4.74 -2.43 17.25
CA ASN A 194 -5.54 -1.58 18.14
C ASN A 194 -5.68 -0.10 17.68
N GLY A 195 -5.01 0.27 16.57
CA GLY A 195 -5.02 1.62 16.02
C GLY A 195 -4.36 2.69 16.89
N ARG A 196 -3.54 2.31 17.89
CA ARG A 196 -2.89 3.26 18.81
C ARG A 196 -1.43 3.54 18.45
N PHE A 197 -0.79 2.66 17.71
CA PHE A 197 0.62 2.76 17.36
C PHE A 197 0.81 2.68 15.86
N LEU A 198 1.81 3.41 15.38
CA LEU A 198 2.34 3.32 14.03
C LEU A 198 3.76 2.77 14.08
N MET A 199 4.04 1.82 13.20
CA MET A 199 5.38 1.35 12.88
C MET A 199 5.72 1.80 11.47
N TYR A 200 6.96 2.22 11.26
CA TYR A 200 7.46 2.68 9.98
C TYR A 200 8.97 2.41 9.87
N PHE A 201 9.45 2.35 8.66
CA PHE A 201 10.88 2.31 8.39
C PHE A 201 11.48 3.71 8.51
N LYS A 202 12.64 3.84 9.18
CA LYS A 202 13.40 5.08 9.30
C LYS A 202 14.87 4.82 9.03
N GLU A 203 15.46 5.61 8.15
CA GLU A 203 16.88 5.66 7.90
C GLU A 203 17.40 7.05 8.25
N GLU A 204 18.46 7.12 9.03
CA GLU A 204 19.16 8.37 9.33
C GLU A 204 20.46 8.41 8.53
N ARG A 205 20.89 9.61 8.14
CA ARG A 205 22.21 9.75 7.54
C ARG A 205 23.24 9.43 8.61
N THR A 206 24.12 8.49 8.32
CA THR A 206 25.36 8.34 9.08
C THR A 206 26.22 9.59 8.86
N ALA A 207 26.85 10.10 9.91
CA ALA A 207 27.88 11.12 9.75
C ALA A 207 29.02 10.60 8.88
N GLU A 208 29.75 11.47 8.17
CA GLU A 208 30.85 11.10 7.28
C GLU A 208 31.96 10.29 8.01
N ASP A 209 32.02 10.36 9.35
CA ASP A 209 32.93 9.61 10.21
C ASP A 209 32.40 8.23 10.64
N GLY A 210 31.24 7.82 10.13
CA GLY A 210 30.61 6.54 10.49
C GLY A 210 29.95 6.52 11.88
N SER A 211 29.96 7.63 12.62
CA SER A 211 29.24 7.77 13.89
C SER A 211 27.83 8.24 13.62
N GLY A 212 26.85 7.42 13.95
CA GLY A 212 25.43 7.78 13.83
C GLY A 212 24.66 6.82 12.96
N GLY A 213 24.16 5.81 13.56
CA GLY A 213 23.27 4.79 12.97
C GLY A 213 22.88 3.80 14.05
N GLU A 214 22.11 4.24 15.04
CA GLU A 214 21.32 3.37 15.90
C GLU A 214 19.84 3.49 15.57
#